data_ee2b3020550cc38c76315df15f530015
#
_entry.id   ee2b3020550cc38c76315df15f530015
#
_cell.length_a   1.000
_cell.length_b   1.000
_cell.length_c   1.000
_cell.angle_alpha   90.00
_cell.angle_beta   90.00
_cell.angle_gamma   90.00
#
_symmetry.space_group_name_H-M   'P 1'
#
loop_
_entity.id
_entity.type
_entity.pdbx_description
1 polymer ?
#
loop_
_entity_poly.entity_id
_entity_poly.type
_entity_poly.pdbx_seq_one_letter_code
_entity_poly.pdbx_strand_id
1 'polypeptide(L)'
;MAKQLSFSNESREALEKGVNFVANAVKVTIGPKAKNVVIEKKFGSPDIVRDGSTVAKEIEIENPISNLGAKLIEQVASKTKESAGDGTTTATILTQKMVQEGLKNIASGANPMELKKGMEASLAFVLEKLSSKSISLSGSDIQKVATVSAGGDEEIGSIISKAMDIVTSDGVITVEESQSLETELDITEGMSFDRGYSSPYFVTDQERQVCELENPKILILSLIHI
;
A
#
# COMPACT_ATOMS: atom_id res chain seq x y z
N MET A 1 -24.45 -6.27 17.19
CA MET A 1 -23.93 -7.64 17.34
C MET A 1 -23.25 -7.79 18.71
N ALA A 2 -23.45 -8.89 19.42
CA ALA A 2 -22.71 -9.19 20.64
C ALA A 2 -21.22 -9.40 20.30
N LYS A 3 -20.33 -8.90 21.16
CA LYS A 3 -18.88 -9.10 21.00
C LYS A 3 -18.50 -10.46 21.57
N GLN A 4 -17.72 -11.22 20.82
CA GLN A 4 -17.09 -12.44 21.28
C GLN A 4 -15.79 -12.10 21.99
N LEU A 5 -15.56 -12.72 23.16
CA LEU A 5 -14.33 -12.55 23.94
C LEU A 5 -13.55 -13.87 23.92
N SER A 6 -12.25 -13.77 23.67
CA SER A 6 -11.33 -14.90 23.73
C SER A 6 -10.08 -14.48 24.52
N PHE A 7 -9.51 -15.39 25.30
CA PHE A 7 -8.42 -15.10 26.22
C PHE A 7 -7.29 -16.13 26.11
N SER A 8 -6.15 -15.77 26.69
CA SER A 8 -4.99 -16.65 26.86
C SER A 8 -4.38 -17.20 25.57
N ASN A 9 -3.92 -18.42 25.60
CA ASN A 9 -3.17 -19.04 24.49
C ASN A 9 -4.05 -19.33 23.28
N GLU A 10 -5.30 -19.72 23.47
CA GLU A 10 -6.24 -19.99 22.39
C GLU A 10 -6.43 -18.75 21.48
N SER A 11 -6.58 -17.57 22.09
CA SER A 11 -6.68 -16.32 21.36
C SER A 11 -5.40 -16.01 20.55
N ARG A 12 -4.23 -16.23 21.15
CA ARG A 12 -2.92 -15.99 20.49
C ARG A 12 -2.71 -16.95 19.33
N GLU A 13 -3.02 -18.22 19.49
CA GLU A 13 -2.91 -19.23 18.43
C GLU A 13 -3.86 -18.91 17.26
N ALA A 14 -5.09 -18.49 17.56
CA ALA A 14 -6.05 -18.13 16.53
C ALA A 14 -5.59 -16.89 15.74
N LEU A 15 -5.08 -15.86 16.42
CA LEU A 15 -4.50 -14.68 15.77
C LEU A 15 -3.28 -15.05 14.92
N GLU A 16 -2.36 -15.88 15.44
CA GLU A 16 -1.18 -16.35 14.69
C GLU A 16 -1.59 -17.13 13.45
N LYS A 17 -2.59 -18.00 13.53
CA LYS A 17 -3.14 -18.71 12.36
C LYS A 17 -3.61 -17.73 11.30
N GLY A 18 -4.31 -16.67 11.68
CA GLY A 18 -4.77 -15.63 10.76
C GLY A 18 -3.63 -14.90 10.08
N VAL A 19 -2.64 -14.46 10.86
CA VAL A 19 -1.42 -13.83 10.36
C VAL A 19 -0.69 -14.75 9.38
N ASN A 20 -0.50 -16.01 9.75
CA ASN A 20 0.19 -16.99 8.92
C ASN A 20 -0.55 -17.29 7.63
N PHE A 21 -1.87 -17.35 7.66
CA PHE A 21 -2.69 -17.65 6.48
C PHE A 21 -2.49 -16.58 5.40
N VAL A 22 -2.68 -15.31 5.75
CA VAL A 22 -2.51 -14.19 4.80
C VAL A 22 -1.05 -14.05 4.36
N ALA A 23 -0.11 -14.04 5.31
CA ALA A 23 1.29 -13.88 4.98
C ALA A 23 1.84 -15.02 4.08
N ASN A 24 1.35 -16.25 4.24
CA ASN A 24 1.73 -17.36 3.38
C ASN A 24 1.19 -17.23 1.96
N ALA A 25 0.01 -16.66 1.78
CA ALA A 25 -0.53 -16.36 0.46
C ALA A 25 0.24 -15.21 -0.21
N VAL A 26 0.53 -14.14 0.56
CA VAL A 26 1.24 -12.96 0.05
C VAL A 26 2.69 -13.26 -0.30
N LYS A 27 3.41 -14.05 0.50
CA LYS A 27 4.85 -14.30 0.31
C LYS A 27 5.23 -14.97 -1.02
N VAL A 28 4.28 -15.61 -1.71
CA VAL A 28 4.55 -16.25 -3.00
C VAL A 28 4.76 -15.22 -4.11
N THR A 29 4.36 -13.98 -3.88
CA THR A 29 4.50 -12.86 -4.83
C THR A 29 5.84 -12.13 -4.73
N ILE A 30 6.76 -12.52 -3.84
CA ILE A 30 8.03 -11.81 -3.64
C ILE A 30 9.14 -12.30 -4.58
N GLY A 31 9.92 -11.34 -5.05
CA GLY A 31 11.19 -11.57 -5.74
C GLY A 31 11.06 -11.96 -7.21
N PRO A 32 12.21 -12.26 -7.87
CA PRO A 32 12.26 -12.49 -9.31
C PRO A 32 11.56 -13.77 -9.77
N LYS A 33 11.34 -14.72 -8.86
CA LYS A 33 10.57 -15.96 -9.11
C LYS A 33 9.14 -15.87 -8.55
N ALA A 34 8.64 -14.66 -8.36
CA ALA A 34 7.30 -14.43 -7.85
C ALA A 34 6.23 -15.11 -8.71
N LYS A 35 5.20 -15.62 -8.03
CA LYS A 35 4.04 -16.26 -8.67
C LYS A 35 2.84 -15.35 -8.56
N ASN A 36 1.93 -15.49 -9.51
CA ASN A 36 0.62 -14.87 -9.44
C ASN A 36 -0.26 -15.64 -8.46
N VAL A 37 -1.18 -14.93 -7.83
CA VAL A 37 -2.25 -15.49 -7.00
C VAL A 37 -3.56 -15.34 -7.76
N VAL A 38 -4.35 -16.40 -7.81
CA VAL A 38 -5.68 -16.37 -8.41
C VAL A 38 -6.70 -16.17 -7.29
N ILE A 39 -7.51 -15.14 -7.42
CA ILE A 39 -8.54 -14.79 -6.45
C ILE A 39 -9.91 -15.03 -7.09
N GLU A 40 -10.73 -15.84 -6.42
CA GLU A 40 -12.10 -16.09 -6.85
C GLU A 40 -12.97 -14.85 -6.59
N LYS A 41 -13.76 -14.46 -7.59
CA LYS A 41 -14.80 -13.44 -7.44
C LYS A 41 -16.18 -14.07 -7.39
N LYS A 42 -17.06 -13.51 -6.58
CA LYS A 42 -18.47 -13.94 -6.51
C LYS A 42 -19.22 -13.76 -7.84
N PHE A 43 -18.79 -12.78 -8.63
CA PHE A 43 -19.35 -12.50 -9.95
C PHE A 43 -18.21 -12.16 -10.92
N GLY A 44 -18.24 -12.75 -12.12
CA GLY A 44 -17.24 -12.52 -13.16
C GLY A 44 -16.12 -13.57 -13.17
N SER A 45 -15.06 -13.27 -13.91
CA SER A 45 -13.86 -14.11 -14.00
C SER A 45 -12.96 -13.93 -12.77
N PRO A 46 -12.18 -14.96 -12.38
CA PRO A 46 -11.19 -14.84 -11.33
C PRO A 46 -10.16 -13.76 -11.65
N ASP A 47 -9.70 -13.03 -10.62
CA ASP A 47 -8.59 -12.10 -10.75
C ASP A 47 -7.25 -12.81 -10.60
N ILE A 48 -6.31 -12.45 -11.48
CA ILE A 48 -4.92 -12.91 -11.40
C ILE A 48 -4.08 -11.72 -10.94
N VAL A 49 -3.63 -11.77 -9.69
CA VAL A 49 -2.91 -10.65 -9.07
C VAL A 49 -1.50 -11.04 -8.62
N ARG A 50 -0.60 -10.09 -8.64
CA ARG A 50 0.79 -10.24 -8.18
C ARG A 50 1.12 -9.29 -7.03
N ASP A 51 0.29 -8.28 -6.78
CA ASP A 51 0.48 -7.32 -5.70
C ASP A 51 0.07 -7.91 -4.35
N GLY A 52 1.01 -7.86 -3.38
CA GLY A 52 0.78 -8.40 -2.04
C GLY A 52 -0.32 -7.67 -1.27
N SER A 53 -0.51 -6.38 -1.47
CA SER A 53 -1.56 -5.61 -0.78
C SER A 53 -2.95 -6.01 -1.26
N THR A 54 -3.12 -6.23 -2.55
CA THR A 54 -4.38 -6.70 -3.14
C THR A 54 -4.71 -8.10 -2.65
N VAL A 55 -3.72 -9.03 -2.67
CA VAL A 55 -3.91 -10.38 -2.11
C VAL A 55 -4.33 -10.33 -0.64
N ALA A 56 -3.69 -9.48 0.17
CA ALA A 56 -3.99 -9.37 1.61
C ALA A 56 -5.41 -8.86 1.89
N LYS A 57 -5.94 -7.98 1.05
CA LYS A 57 -7.29 -7.39 1.19
C LYS A 57 -8.42 -8.38 0.89
N GLU A 58 -8.20 -9.27 -0.07
CA GLU A 58 -9.22 -10.21 -0.55
C GLU A 58 -9.34 -11.47 0.32
N ILE A 59 -8.39 -11.69 1.25
CA ILE A 59 -8.41 -12.89 2.09
C ILE A 59 -9.29 -12.66 3.32
N GLU A 60 -10.37 -13.45 3.42
CA GLU A 60 -11.22 -13.56 4.58
C GLU A 60 -11.17 -14.98 5.16
N ILE A 61 -11.18 -15.08 6.47
CA ILE A 61 -11.12 -16.34 7.20
C ILE A 61 -12.45 -16.55 7.94
N GLU A 62 -13.04 -17.74 7.79
CA GLU A 62 -14.33 -18.09 8.39
C GLU A 62 -14.36 -17.93 9.92
N ASN A 63 -13.26 -18.31 10.59
CA ASN A 63 -13.16 -18.14 12.04
C ASN A 63 -12.95 -16.66 12.40
N PRO A 64 -13.86 -16.03 13.17
CA PRO A 64 -13.80 -14.59 13.45
C PRO A 64 -12.52 -14.14 14.16
N ILE A 65 -11.98 -14.94 15.08
CA ILE A 65 -10.77 -14.59 15.84
C ILE A 65 -9.54 -14.69 14.95
N SER A 66 -9.44 -15.74 14.14
CA SER A 66 -8.36 -15.86 13.13
C SER A 66 -8.47 -14.75 12.08
N ASN A 67 -9.68 -14.34 11.70
CA ASN A 67 -9.89 -13.24 10.77
C ASN A 67 -9.38 -11.90 11.31
N LEU A 68 -9.40 -11.68 12.64
CA LEU A 68 -8.73 -10.51 13.22
C LEU A 68 -7.21 -10.50 12.93
N GLY A 69 -6.55 -11.66 12.99
CA GLY A 69 -5.15 -11.81 12.60
C GLY A 69 -4.92 -11.47 11.12
N ALA A 70 -5.82 -11.91 10.23
CA ALA A 70 -5.80 -11.56 8.83
C ALA A 70 -5.92 -10.03 8.61
N LYS A 71 -6.88 -9.40 9.28
CA LYS A 71 -7.09 -7.95 9.21
C LYS A 71 -5.92 -7.13 9.74
N LEU A 72 -5.16 -7.62 10.72
CA LEU A 72 -3.93 -6.96 11.15
C LEU A 72 -2.86 -6.94 10.05
N ILE A 73 -2.70 -8.03 9.31
CA ILE A 73 -1.78 -8.09 8.17
C ILE A 73 -2.25 -7.18 7.03
N GLU A 74 -3.54 -7.18 6.73
CA GLU A 74 -4.13 -6.26 5.76
C GLU A 74 -3.81 -4.80 6.09
N GLN A 75 -3.95 -4.40 7.37
CA GLN A 75 -3.60 -3.06 7.82
C GLN A 75 -2.11 -2.73 7.63
N VAL A 76 -1.21 -3.68 7.90
CA VAL A 76 0.23 -3.50 7.66
C VAL A 76 0.51 -3.26 6.18
N ALA A 77 -0.06 -4.10 5.29
CA ALA A 77 0.09 -3.96 3.85
C ALA A 77 -0.46 -2.61 3.34
N SER A 78 -1.67 -2.24 3.78
CA SER A 78 -2.31 -0.97 3.39
C SER A 78 -1.51 0.25 3.84
N LYS A 79 -1.08 0.30 5.10
CA LYS A 79 -0.25 1.41 5.62
C LYS A 79 1.09 1.52 4.89
N THR A 80 1.71 0.39 4.55
CA THR A 80 2.97 0.39 3.78
C THR A 80 2.73 0.94 2.38
N LYS A 81 1.63 0.55 1.73
CA LYS A 81 1.25 1.08 0.40
C LYS A 81 1.00 2.59 0.44
N GLU A 82 0.27 3.08 1.43
CA GLU A 82 -0.02 4.50 1.61
C GLU A 82 1.23 5.35 1.89
N SER A 83 2.17 4.81 2.66
CA SER A 83 3.36 5.58 3.09
C SER A 83 4.54 5.50 2.12
N ALA A 84 4.73 4.38 1.43
CA ALA A 84 5.90 4.11 0.60
C ALA A 84 5.57 3.69 -0.84
N GLY A 85 4.33 3.33 -1.13
CA GLY A 85 3.91 2.86 -2.46
C GLY A 85 4.35 1.43 -2.81
N ASP A 86 5.42 0.93 -2.20
CA ASP A 86 6.01 -0.38 -2.47
C ASP A 86 6.44 -1.08 -1.16
N GLY A 87 6.86 -2.35 -1.25
CA GLY A 87 7.36 -3.12 -0.12
C GLY A 87 6.28 -3.80 0.74
N THR A 88 5.03 -3.85 0.29
CA THR A 88 3.90 -4.44 1.02
C THR A 88 4.12 -5.91 1.37
N THR A 89 4.65 -6.70 0.44
CA THR A 89 4.98 -8.12 0.64
C THR A 89 6.10 -8.28 1.67
N THR A 90 7.14 -7.45 1.61
CA THR A 90 8.26 -7.46 2.57
C THR A 90 7.77 -7.13 3.97
N ALA A 91 6.96 -6.08 4.13
CA ALA A 91 6.37 -5.69 5.40
C ALA A 91 5.49 -6.81 6.00
N THR A 92 4.70 -7.48 5.17
CA THR A 92 3.87 -8.62 5.57
C THR A 92 4.72 -9.78 6.10
N ILE A 93 5.80 -10.15 5.41
CA ILE A 93 6.69 -11.25 5.81
C ILE A 93 7.43 -10.91 7.10
N LEU A 94 7.93 -9.67 7.23
CA LEU A 94 8.58 -9.21 8.44
C LEU A 94 7.62 -9.25 9.63
N THR A 95 6.40 -8.79 9.45
CA THR A 95 5.35 -8.83 10.49
C THR A 95 5.05 -10.26 10.90
N GLN A 96 4.88 -11.19 9.94
CA GLN A 96 4.69 -12.61 10.25
C GLN A 96 5.82 -13.14 11.14
N LYS A 97 7.07 -12.87 10.77
CA LYS A 97 8.22 -13.34 11.55
C LYS A 97 8.31 -12.72 12.94
N MET A 98 8.05 -11.41 13.05
CA MET A 98 8.03 -10.75 14.37
C MET A 98 6.93 -11.33 15.26
N VAL A 99 5.74 -11.60 14.74
CA VAL A 99 4.64 -12.22 15.49
C VAL A 99 5.02 -13.63 15.93
N GLN A 100 5.53 -14.47 15.02
CA GLN A 100 5.94 -15.86 15.34
C GLN A 100 6.99 -15.91 16.43
N GLU A 101 8.09 -15.17 16.27
CA GLU A 101 9.18 -15.17 17.25
C GLU A 101 8.78 -14.49 18.56
N GLY A 102 7.96 -13.43 18.48
CA GLY A 102 7.39 -12.78 19.66
C GLY A 102 6.51 -13.71 20.49
N LEU A 103 5.61 -14.45 19.85
CA LEU A 103 4.74 -15.42 20.53
C LEU A 103 5.52 -16.58 21.15
N LYS A 104 6.58 -17.08 20.49
CA LYS A 104 7.48 -18.09 21.07
C LYS A 104 8.14 -17.59 22.35
N ASN A 105 8.67 -16.36 22.34
CA ASN A 105 9.30 -15.78 23.52
C ASN A 105 8.29 -15.59 24.66
N ILE A 106 7.09 -15.13 24.37
CA ILE A 106 6.01 -15.00 25.37
C ILE A 106 5.62 -16.38 25.95
N ALA A 107 5.49 -17.38 25.10
CA ALA A 107 5.19 -18.76 25.54
C ALA A 107 6.32 -19.32 26.42
N SER A 108 7.55 -18.91 26.22
CA SER A 108 8.72 -19.28 27.06
C SER A 108 8.81 -18.44 28.34
N GLY A 109 7.87 -17.55 28.62
CA GLY A 109 7.80 -16.76 29.85
C GLY A 109 8.37 -15.35 29.78
N ALA A 110 8.76 -14.87 28.59
CA ALA A 110 9.21 -13.50 28.42
C ALA A 110 8.08 -12.47 28.67
N ASN A 111 8.45 -11.35 29.30
CA ASN A 111 7.48 -10.26 29.52
C ASN A 111 7.16 -9.54 28.21
N PRO A 112 5.89 -9.48 27.77
CA PRO A 112 5.52 -8.84 26.52
C PRO A 112 5.90 -7.34 26.43
N MET A 113 5.89 -6.63 27.56
CA MET A 113 6.24 -5.21 27.58
C MET A 113 7.75 -4.98 27.42
N GLU A 114 8.58 -5.85 27.99
CA GLU A 114 10.04 -5.81 27.79
C GLU A 114 10.41 -6.23 26.36
N LEU A 115 9.71 -7.22 25.80
CA LEU A 115 9.85 -7.58 24.39
C LEU A 115 9.53 -6.41 23.47
N LYS A 116 8.44 -5.70 23.72
CA LYS A 116 8.06 -4.49 22.97
C LYS A 116 9.18 -3.43 23.02
N LYS A 117 9.70 -3.11 24.19
CA LYS A 117 10.81 -2.14 24.33
C LYS A 117 12.05 -2.57 23.54
N GLY A 118 12.39 -3.87 23.58
CA GLY A 118 13.49 -4.42 22.79
C GLY A 118 13.29 -4.27 21.29
N MET A 119 12.07 -4.50 20.81
CA MET A 119 11.71 -4.30 19.39
C MET A 119 11.81 -2.82 18.99
N GLU A 120 11.32 -1.89 19.82
CA GLU A 120 11.41 -0.45 19.58
C GLU A 120 12.86 0.05 19.52
N ALA A 121 13.70 -0.39 20.45
CA ALA A 121 15.14 -0.08 20.45
C ALA A 121 15.86 -0.65 19.21
N SER A 122 15.53 -1.89 18.83
CA SER A 122 16.07 -2.53 17.62
C SER A 122 15.63 -1.79 16.35
N LEU A 123 14.39 -1.33 16.29
CA LEU A 123 13.87 -0.57 15.17
C LEU A 123 14.66 0.73 14.97
N ALA A 124 14.91 1.50 16.04
CA ALA A 124 15.68 2.73 15.95
C ALA A 124 17.10 2.49 15.37
N PHE A 125 17.79 1.44 15.84
CA PHE A 125 19.09 1.06 15.32
C PHE A 125 19.05 0.64 13.84
N VAL A 126 18.05 -0.18 13.45
CA VAL A 126 17.89 -0.63 12.06
C VAL A 126 17.62 0.55 11.13
N LEU A 127 16.75 1.49 11.53
CA LEU A 127 16.45 2.67 10.73
C LEU A 127 17.68 3.55 10.50
N GLU A 128 18.52 3.76 11.54
CA GLU A 128 19.79 4.49 11.39
C GLU A 128 20.71 3.81 10.36
N LYS A 129 20.84 2.49 10.43
CA LYS A 129 21.67 1.72 9.49
C LYS A 129 21.11 1.70 8.08
N LEU A 130 19.80 1.62 7.91
CA LEU A 130 19.15 1.70 6.61
C LEU A 130 19.34 3.09 5.98
N SER A 131 19.16 4.17 6.76
CA SER A 131 19.40 5.54 6.28
C SER A 131 20.83 5.74 5.80
N SER A 132 21.82 5.18 6.52
CA SER A 132 23.23 5.26 6.10
C SER A 132 23.58 4.45 4.84
N LYS A 133 22.74 3.51 4.44
CA LYS A 133 22.90 2.67 3.24
C LYS A 133 22.03 3.09 2.08
N SER A 134 21.07 3.99 2.28
CA SER A 134 20.20 4.46 1.22
C SER A 134 20.99 5.31 0.22
N ILE A 135 20.66 5.16 -1.05
CA ILE A 135 21.28 5.89 -2.16
C ILE A 135 20.18 6.68 -2.85
N SER A 136 20.43 7.98 -3.05
CA SER A 136 19.52 8.82 -3.82
C SER A 136 19.56 8.43 -5.29
N LEU A 137 18.37 8.26 -5.87
CA LEU A 137 18.25 7.91 -7.29
C LEU A 137 18.38 9.15 -8.17
N SER A 138 18.97 8.97 -9.35
CA SER A 138 19.07 10.02 -10.37
C SER A 138 19.06 9.42 -11.78
N GLY A 139 18.44 10.12 -12.73
CA GLY A 139 18.47 9.77 -14.15
C GLY A 139 18.03 8.32 -14.43
N SER A 140 18.90 7.53 -15.07
CA SER A 140 18.59 6.15 -15.50
C SER A 140 18.24 5.17 -14.37
N ASP A 141 18.56 5.49 -13.14
CA ASP A 141 18.23 4.61 -12.03
C ASP A 141 16.75 4.68 -11.65
N ILE A 142 16.09 5.82 -11.91
CA ILE A 142 14.64 5.98 -11.77
C ILE A 142 13.91 4.97 -12.68
N GLN A 143 14.34 4.87 -13.95
CA GLN A 143 13.76 3.92 -14.90
C GLN A 143 13.89 2.47 -14.40
N LYS A 144 15.07 2.09 -13.88
CA LYS A 144 15.30 0.73 -13.36
C LYS A 144 14.38 0.40 -12.19
N VAL A 145 14.22 1.35 -11.26
CA VAL A 145 13.32 1.17 -10.10
C VAL A 145 11.86 1.10 -10.55
N ALA A 146 11.43 1.98 -11.45
CA ALA A 146 10.08 1.95 -12.01
C ALA A 146 9.79 0.63 -12.74
N THR A 147 10.74 0.13 -13.55
CA THR A 147 10.61 -1.18 -14.23
C THR A 147 10.45 -2.33 -13.22
N VAL A 148 11.25 -2.33 -12.14
CA VAL A 148 11.14 -3.38 -11.11
C VAL A 148 9.80 -3.28 -10.38
N SER A 149 9.34 -2.09 -10.03
CA SER A 149 8.04 -1.86 -9.37
C SER A 149 6.85 -2.24 -10.28
N ALA A 150 6.99 -2.05 -11.60
CA ALA A 150 6.02 -2.49 -12.61
C ALA A 150 6.06 -4.01 -12.90
N GLY A 151 6.82 -4.78 -12.11
CA GLY A 151 6.91 -6.23 -12.28
C GLY A 151 7.82 -6.69 -13.42
N GLY A 152 8.71 -5.83 -13.89
CA GLY A 152 9.67 -6.09 -14.97
C GLY A 152 9.26 -5.51 -16.32
N ASP A 153 8.22 -4.69 -16.36
CA ASP A 153 7.75 -4.02 -17.57
C ASP A 153 8.63 -2.80 -17.87
N GLU A 154 9.44 -2.90 -18.93
CA GLU A 154 10.37 -1.86 -19.34
C GLU A 154 9.65 -0.67 -20.00
N GLU A 155 8.51 -0.90 -20.64
CA GLU A 155 7.73 0.15 -21.30
C GLU A 155 7.15 1.09 -20.25
N ILE A 156 6.47 0.55 -19.23
CA ILE A 156 5.97 1.32 -18.10
C ILE A 156 7.13 2.04 -17.39
N GLY A 157 8.24 1.35 -17.15
CA GLY A 157 9.43 1.95 -16.53
C GLY A 157 9.96 3.16 -17.32
N SER A 158 9.96 3.09 -18.64
CA SER A 158 10.38 4.18 -19.51
C SER A 158 9.42 5.37 -19.48
N ILE A 159 8.10 5.10 -19.49
CA ILE A 159 7.07 6.16 -19.43
C ILE A 159 7.16 6.90 -18.10
N ILE A 160 7.26 6.18 -16.97
CA ILE A 160 7.40 6.79 -15.64
C ILE A 160 8.69 7.63 -15.55
N SER A 161 9.81 7.13 -16.08
CA SER A 161 11.06 7.90 -16.08
C SER A 161 10.94 9.21 -16.87
N LYS A 162 10.31 9.17 -18.05
CA LYS A 162 10.02 10.37 -18.84
C LYS A 162 9.11 11.35 -18.10
N ALA A 163 8.07 10.83 -17.46
CA ALA A 163 7.18 11.64 -16.64
C ALA A 163 7.94 12.34 -15.51
N MET A 164 8.80 11.63 -14.78
CA MET A 164 9.64 12.19 -13.71
C MET A 164 10.63 13.25 -14.20
N ASP A 165 11.19 13.08 -15.38
CA ASP A 165 12.09 14.08 -15.98
C ASP A 165 11.36 15.40 -16.27
N ILE A 166 10.06 15.35 -16.57
CA ILE A 166 9.23 16.52 -16.89
C ILE A 166 8.70 17.19 -15.62
N VAL A 167 8.11 16.39 -14.71
CA VAL A 167 7.44 16.94 -13.52
C VAL A 167 8.37 17.18 -12.35
N THR A 168 9.60 16.70 -12.43
CA THR A 168 10.62 16.77 -11.35
C THR A 168 10.21 16.02 -10.07
N SER A 169 11.02 16.16 -9.00
CA SER A 169 10.76 15.49 -7.70
C SER A 169 9.51 15.97 -6.98
N ASP A 170 9.01 17.14 -7.29
CA ASP A 170 7.89 17.79 -6.62
C ASP A 170 6.56 17.58 -7.36
N GLY A 171 6.62 16.97 -8.54
CA GLY A 171 5.42 16.67 -9.33
C GLY A 171 4.66 15.44 -8.85
N VAL A 172 3.39 15.40 -9.19
CA VAL A 172 2.49 14.27 -8.91
C VAL A 172 2.28 13.48 -10.19
N ILE A 173 2.49 12.18 -10.13
CA ILE A 173 2.19 11.24 -11.22
C ILE A 173 1.00 10.39 -10.78
N THR A 174 -0.08 10.44 -11.55
CA THR A 174 -1.26 9.58 -11.38
C THR A 174 -1.33 8.58 -12.53
N VAL A 175 -1.90 7.41 -12.26
CA VAL A 175 -2.13 6.37 -13.27
C VAL A 175 -3.63 6.12 -13.32
N GLU A 176 -4.21 6.30 -14.50
CA GLU A 176 -5.65 6.13 -14.76
C GLU A 176 -5.85 5.17 -15.92
N GLU A 177 -7.03 4.55 -16.00
CA GLU A 177 -7.40 3.71 -17.14
C GLU A 177 -7.66 4.60 -18.36
N SER A 178 -6.92 4.38 -19.45
CA SER A 178 -7.16 5.08 -20.71
C SER A 178 -8.42 4.55 -21.39
N GLN A 179 -9.12 5.43 -22.10
CA GLN A 179 -10.20 5.05 -23.02
C GLN A 179 -9.66 4.62 -24.40
N SER A 180 -8.36 4.84 -24.66
CA SER A 180 -7.68 4.39 -25.88
C SER A 180 -7.05 3.00 -25.69
N LEU A 181 -6.63 2.37 -26.81
CA LEU A 181 -5.93 1.09 -26.78
C LEU A 181 -4.43 1.23 -26.49
N GLU A 182 -3.93 2.43 -26.50
CA GLU A 182 -2.50 2.74 -26.32
C GLU A 182 -2.28 3.43 -24.96
N THR A 183 -1.11 3.22 -24.38
CA THR A 183 -0.69 3.91 -23.15
C THR A 183 -0.19 5.29 -23.52
N GLU A 184 -0.82 6.32 -23.02
CA GLU A 184 -0.50 7.71 -23.28
C GLU A 184 0.06 8.40 -22.04
N LEU A 185 1.00 9.34 -22.23
CA LEU A 185 1.47 10.24 -21.17
C LEU A 185 0.85 11.60 -21.40
N ASP A 186 -0.09 11.96 -20.54
CA ASP A 186 -0.70 13.30 -20.53
C ASP A 186 -0.06 14.17 -19.46
N ILE A 187 0.23 15.42 -19.79
CA ILE A 187 0.92 16.37 -18.93
C ILE A 187 0.01 17.57 -18.71
N THR A 188 -0.39 17.76 -17.46
CA THR A 188 -1.19 18.91 -17.05
C THR A 188 -0.36 19.85 -16.20
N GLU A 189 -0.24 21.11 -16.59
CA GLU A 189 0.35 22.14 -15.76
C GLU A 189 -0.60 22.48 -14.60
N GLY A 190 -0.15 22.32 -13.38
CA GLY A 190 -0.94 22.56 -12.18
C GLY A 190 -1.13 21.32 -11.33
N MET A 191 -2.27 21.19 -10.68
CA MET A 191 -2.61 20.08 -9.80
C MET A 191 -4.00 19.53 -10.12
N SER A 192 -4.11 18.23 -10.35
CA SER A 192 -5.37 17.54 -10.57
C SER A 192 -5.87 16.92 -9.25
N PHE A 193 -7.19 16.99 -9.02
CA PHE A 193 -7.84 16.38 -7.87
C PHE A 193 -9.01 15.51 -8.33
N ASP A 194 -9.09 14.29 -7.85
CA ASP A 194 -10.17 13.33 -8.18
C ASP A 194 -11.50 13.63 -7.49
N ARG A 195 -11.72 14.86 -7.07
CA ARG A 195 -12.96 15.24 -6.41
C ARG A 195 -13.80 16.13 -7.31
N GLY A 196 -15.05 15.73 -7.48
CA GLY A 196 -16.05 16.54 -8.16
C GLY A 196 -16.44 17.79 -7.34
N TYR A 197 -17.31 18.59 -7.92
CA TYR A 197 -17.80 19.82 -7.28
C TYR A 197 -18.52 19.51 -5.96
N SER A 198 -18.33 20.37 -4.97
CA SER A 198 -19.10 20.31 -3.71
C SER A 198 -20.59 20.56 -3.91
N SER A 199 -20.96 21.23 -4.99
CA SER A 199 -22.34 21.48 -5.39
C SER A 199 -22.43 21.62 -6.91
N PRO A 200 -23.51 21.13 -7.56
CA PRO A 200 -23.77 21.35 -8.99
C PRO A 200 -23.85 22.83 -9.40
N TYR A 201 -24.10 23.72 -8.46
CA TYR A 201 -24.16 25.17 -8.71
C TYR A 201 -22.81 25.81 -9.00
N PHE A 202 -21.69 25.11 -8.80
CA PHE A 202 -20.36 25.61 -9.17
C PHE A 202 -20.04 25.49 -10.66
N VAL A 203 -20.88 24.79 -11.44
CA VAL A 203 -20.72 24.69 -12.89
C VAL A 203 -21.01 26.06 -13.53
N THR A 204 -20.01 26.60 -14.24
CA THR A 204 -20.11 27.88 -14.97
C THR A 204 -20.62 27.70 -16.41
N ASP A 205 -20.26 26.59 -17.04
CA ASP A 205 -20.70 26.19 -18.37
C ASP A 205 -21.63 24.97 -18.28
N GLN A 206 -22.92 25.18 -18.43
CA GLN A 206 -23.93 24.12 -18.29
C GLN A 206 -23.96 23.14 -19.47
N GLU A 207 -23.49 23.54 -20.65
CA GLU A 207 -23.47 22.66 -21.83
C GLU A 207 -22.32 21.62 -21.71
N ARG A 208 -21.15 22.08 -21.29
CA ARG A 208 -19.98 21.20 -21.09
C ARG A 208 -19.86 20.61 -19.67
N GLN A 209 -20.72 21.04 -18.74
CA GLN A 209 -20.71 20.65 -17.33
C GLN A 209 -19.35 20.91 -16.65
N VAL A 210 -18.69 22.02 -16.99
CA VAL A 210 -17.39 22.41 -16.45
C VAL A 210 -17.46 23.74 -15.71
N CYS A 211 -16.51 23.96 -14.80
CA CYS A 211 -16.26 25.23 -14.14
C CYS A 211 -14.89 25.74 -14.57
N GLU A 212 -14.85 26.75 -15.40
CA GLU A 212 -13.63 27.35 -15.91
C GLU A 212 -13.52 28.79 -15.37
N LEU A 213 -12.39 29.09 -14.76
CA LEU A 213 -12.09 30.38 -14.16
C LEU A 213 -10.74 30.88 -14.71
N GLU A 214 -10.76 31.99 -15.43
CA GLU A 214 -9.53 32.58 -15.98
C GLU A 214 -8.74 33.33 -14.90
N ASN A 215 -7.46 32.97 -14.72
CA ASN A 215 -6.53 33.59 -13.76
C ASN A 215 -7.08 33.77 -12.33
N PRO A 216 -7.69 32.73 -11.72
CA PRO A 216 -8.28 32.85 -10.41
C PRO A 216 -7.22 33.05 -9.34
N LYS A 217 -7.51 33.84 -8.33
CA LYS A 217 -6.72 33.92 -7.11
C LYS A 217 -7.23 32.89 -6.11
N ILE A 218 -6.39 31.95 -5.71
CA ILE A 218 -6.77 30.87 -4.79
C ILE A 218 -6.39 31.24 -3.37
N LEU A 219 -7.38 31.25 -2.47
CA LEU A 219 -7.18 31.42 -1.03
C LEU A 219 -7.52 30.11 -0.31
N ILE A 220 -6.55 29.51 0.35
CA ILE A 220 -6.73 28.26 1.11
C ILE A 220 -6.88 28.62 2.60
N LEU A 221 -8.05 28.33 3.16
CA LEU A 221 -8.37 28.55 4.57
C LEU A 221 -8.75 27.24 5.24
N SER A 222 -8.32 27.05 6.48
CA SER A 222 -8.84 26.01 7.35
C SER A 222 -10.03 26.53 8.18
N LEU A 223 -10.86 25.63 8.71
CA LEU A 223 -11.97 25.98 9.60
C LEU A 223 -11.54 26.72 10.87
N ILE A 224 -10.25 26.70 11.21
CA ILE A 224 -9.70 27.45 12.35
C ILE A 224 -9.55 28.95 12.01
N HIS A 225 -9.51 29.30 10.71
CA HIS A 225 -9.31 30.69 10.25
C HIS A 225 -10.62 31.38 9.84
N ILE A 226 -11.73 30.67 9.93
CA ILE A 226 -13.09 31.19 9.73
C ILE A 226 -13.78 31.24 11.09
#